data_6610d3cfc73039f2cc48fd4c7e36f23c
#
_entry.id   6610d3cfc73039f2cc48fd4c7e36f23c
#
_cell.length_a   1.000
_cell.length_b   1.000
_cell.length_c   1.000
_cell.angle_alpha   90.00
_cell.angle_beta   90.00
_cell.angle_gamma   90.00
#
_symmetry.space_group_name_H-M   'P 1'
#
loop_
_entity.id
_entity.type
_entity.pdbx_description
1 polymer ?
#
loop_
_entity_poly.entity_id
_entity_poly.type
_entity_poly.pdbx_seq_one_letter_code
_entity_poly.pdbx_strand_id
1 'polypeptide(L)'
;MYSWPDILTGLVRSEGLETEAATWALAEILGGRASEVQIAALLVALRAQGETEDEIRGLVQAMLDNAQPVALDCNAVDIVGTGGDRANTVNISTMAAIVAAAAGAKVVKHGSRAASSQSGTADTLEALGVNISMDPAKQQGVLDRTNIAFLFAALYHSALKNVAGVRKQLAIKTTFNFLGPLANPAQPRAIALGVADDEMAPLMARVLAGRGCRGLVFRGYDGLDELTTTSPSDVWAVSEGRVWYTSLDPLALGLAPAAPHALVGGPPEPNAAVVRELVDGKPGPVRDIVLLNAAAAMLAYEGVDLATDIGEQVRSHLDAAREAVDSGKAKANLEQWIELTNQ
;
A
#
# COMPACT_ATOMS: atom_id res chain seq x y z
N MET A 1 -22.02 13.99 22.22
CA MET A 1 -20.72 13.60 22.84
C MET A 1 -20.70 12.07 22.76
N TYR A 2 -19.68 11.46 22.13
CA TYR A 2 -19.62 10.00 21.99
C TYR A 2 -19.18 9.33 23.29
N SER A 3 -19.65 8.11 23.52
CA SER A 3 -19.23 7.24 24.62
C SER A 3 -19.04 5.79 24.16
N TRP A 4 -18.20 5.03 24.85
CA TRP A 4 -17.98 3.61 24.50
C TRP A 4 -19.26 2.76 24.57
N PRO A 5 -20.17 2.95 25.56
CA PRO A 5 -21.45 2.24 25.55
C PRO A 5 -22.30 2.52 24.33
N ASP A 6 -22.37 3.78 23.87
CA ASP A 6 -23.15 4.15 22.67
C ASP A 6 -22.55 3.55 21.39
N ILE A 7 -21.22 3.67 21.21
CA ILE A 7 -20.48 3.08 20.08
C ILE A 7 -20.72 1.57 20.00
N LEU A 8 -20.48 0.86 21.09
CA LEU A 8 -20.59 -0.60 21.08
C LEU A 8 -22.04 -1.07 20.96
N THR A 9 -23.00 -0.35 21.55
CA THR A 9 -24.42 -0.67 21.41
C THR A 9 -24.88 -0.50 19.95
N GLY A 10 -24.50 0.57 19.29
CA GLY A 10 -24.78 0.77 17.87
C GLY A 10 -24.24 -0.37 17.00
N LEU A 11 -22.97 -0.73 17.17
CA LEU A 11 -22.36 -1.84 16.45
C LEU A 11 -23.06 -3.18 16.70
N VAL A 12 -23.41 -3.50 17.95
CA VAL A 12 -24.13 -4.75 18.28
C VAL A 12 -25.52 -4.79 17.61
N ARG A 13 -26.12 -3.64 17.35
CA ARG A 13 -27.40 -3.53 16.64
C ARG A 13 -27.24 -3.46 15.11
N SER A 14 -26.03 -3.54 14.60
CA SER A 14 -25.70 -3.36 13.17
C SER A 14 -26.15 -1.99 12.62
N GLU A 15 -26.14 -0.97 13.45
CA GLU A 15 -26.47 0.41 13.07
C GLU A 15 -25.29 1.11 12.35
N GLY A 16 -24.07 0.53 12.43
CA GLY A 16 -22.85 1.12 11.91
C GLY A 16 -22.39 2.34 12.72
N LEU A 17 -21.29 2.96 12.26
CA LEU A 17 -20.77 4.19 12.84
C LEU A 17 -20.69 5.28 11.78
N GLU A 18 -21.13 6.48 12.14
CA GLU A 18 -20.82 7.68 11.35
C GLU A 18 -19.31 7.98 11.41
N THR A 19 -18.80 8.70 10.42
CA THR A 19 -17.38 9.05 10.28
C THR A 19 -16.81 9.65 11.57
N GLU A 20 -17.51 10.60 12.21
CA GLU A 20 -17.06 11.27 13.43
C GLU A 20 -17.02 10.33 14.63
N ALA A 21 -17.97 9.39 14.72
CA ALA A 21 -18.02 8.38 15.77
C ALA A 21 -16.85 7.39 15.66
N ALA A 22 -16.56 6.92 14.44
CA ALA A 22 -15.41 6.06 14.16
C ALA A 22 -14.07 6.81 14.42
N THR A 23 -13.98 8.09 14.02
CA THR A 23 -12.83 8.94 14.30
C THR A 23 -12.58 9.07 15.79
N TRP A 24 -13.64 9.37 16.58
CA TRP A 24 -13.54 9.47 18.03
C TRP A 24 -13.07 8.14 18.65
N ALA A 25 -13.67 7.03 18.28
CA ALA A 25 -13.36 5.74 18.87
C ALA A 25 -11.88 5.36 18.66
N LEU A 26 -11.35 5.55 17.44
CA LEU A 26 -9.95 5.28 17.18
C LEU A 26 -9.01 6.29 17.83
N ALA A 27 -9.38 7.58 17.91
CA ALA A 27 -8.59 8.59 18.62
C ALA A 27 -8.47 8.26 20.12
N GLU A 28 -9.51 7.71 20.77
CA GLU A 28 -9.46 7.20 22.15
C GLU A 28 -8.46 6.05 22.30
N ILE A 29 -8.44 5.13 21.32
CA ILE A 29 -7.51 4.01 21.30
C ILE A 29 -6.07 4.49 21.12
N LEU A 30 -5.83 5.33 20.10
CA LEU A 30 -4.49 5.85 19.80
C LEU A 30 -3.97 6.73 20.94
N GLY A 31 -4.87 7.45 21.64
CA GLY A 31 -4.55 8.23 22.82
C GLY A 31 -4.32 7.40 24.10
N GLY A 32 -4.49 6.07 24.06
CA GLY A 32 -4.32 5.19 25.22
C GLY A 32 -5.42 5.33 26.28
N ARG A 33 -6.58 5.89 25.93
CA ARG A 33 -7.72 6.10 26.85
C ARG A 33 -8.74 4.96 26.79
N ALA A 34 -8.68 4.10 25.79
CA ALA A 34 -9.52 2.91 25.68
C ALA A 34 -8.92 1.72 26.43
N SER A 35 -9.77 0.94 27.10
CA SER A 35 -9.36 -0.33 27.67
C SER A 35 -9.20 -1.41 26.61
N GLU A 36 -8.41 -2.46 26.89
CA GLU A 36 -8.24 -3.62 25.98
C GLU A 36 -9.57 -4.27 25.60
N VAL A 37 -10.53 -4.30 26.54
CA VAL A 37 -11.88 -4.83 26.30
C VAL A 37 -12.64 -3.98 25.28
N GLN A 38 -12.56 -2.66 25.39
CA GLN A 38 -13.21 -1.74 24.44
C GLN A 38 -12.58 -1.86 23.05
N ILE A 39 -11.24 -1.94 22.99
CA ILE A 39 -10.52 -2.13 21.73
C ILE A 39 -10.94 -3.46 21.08
N ALA A 40 -10.90 -4.56 21.82
CA ALA A 40 -11.27 -5.88 21.30
C ALA A 40 -12.73 -5.90 20.82
N ALA A 41 -13.66 -5.34 21.60
CA ALA A 41 -15.08 -5.26 21.25
C ALA A 41 -15.31 -4.48 19.96
N LEU A 42 -14.67 -3.29 19.80
CA LEU A 42 -14.76 -2.50 18.59
C LEU A 42 -14.26 -3.28 17.36
N LEU A 43 -13.06 -3.86 17.45
CA LEU A 43 -12.44 -4.55 16.30
C LEU A 43 -13.24 -5.77 15.85
N VAL A 44 -13.76 -6.54 16.82
CA VAL A 44 -14.57 -7.74 16.51
C VAL A 44 -15.93 -7.34 15.96
N ALA A 45 -16.59 -6.33 16.54
CA ALA A 45 -17.90 -5.88 16.08
C ALA A 45 -17.86 -5.30 14.66
N LEU A 46 -16.89 -4.42 14.36
CA LEU A 46 -16.69 -3.89 12.99
C LEU A 46 -16.48 -5.03 12.00
N ARG A 47 -15.58 -5.97 12.29
CA ARG A 47 -15.28 -7.08 11.38
C ARG A 47 -16.44 -8.08 11.23
N ALA A 48 -17.24 -8.28 12.27
CA ALA A 48 -18.36 -9.20 12.23
C ALA A 48 -19.54 -8.68 11.41
N GLN A 49 -19.77 -7.37 11.41
CA GLN A 49 -20.85 -6.76 10.64
C GLN A 49 -20.43 -6.41 9.20
N GLY A 50 -19.12 -6.33 8.91
CA GLY A 50 -18.58 -5.76 7.68
C GLY A 50 -18.48 -4.23 7.78
N GLU A 51 -17.31 -3.70 7.48
CA GLU A 51 -17.01 -2.27 7.58
C GLU A 51 -17.76 -1.46 6.52
N THR A 52 -18.16 -0.26 6.86
CA THR A 52 -18.75 0.72 5.96
C THR A 52 -17.71 1.74 5.48
N GLU A 53 -18.05 2.49 4.42
CA GLU A 53 -17.20 3.57 3.91
C GLU A 53 -16.98 4.67 4.96
N ASP A 54 -18.03 5.05 5.72
CA ASP A 54 -17.96 6.07 6.76
C ASP A 54 -17.08 5.62 7.93
N GLU A 55 -17.16 4.36 8.34
CA GLU A 55 -16.30 3.78 9.37
C GLU A 55 -14.83 3.79 8.95
N ILE A 56 -14.51 3.29 7.74
CA ILE A 56 -13.12 3.30 7.26
C ILE A 56 -12.60 4.72 7.13
N ARG A 57 -13.41 5.66 6.62
CA ARG A 57 -13.04 7.08 6.49
C ARG A 57 -12.70 7.69 7.84
N GLY A 58 -13.54 7.46 8.85
CA GLY A 58 -13.32 7.97 10.20
C GLY A 58 -12.08 7.37 10.87
N LEU A 59 -11.87 6.06 10.73
CA LEU A 59 -10.69 5.38 11.26
C LEU A 59 -9.40 5.87 10.60
N VAL A 60 -9.40 6.05 9.27
CA VAL A 60 -8.26 6.60 8.54
C VAL A 60 -7.98 8.05 8.97
N GLN A 61 -9.01 8.88 9.14
CA GLN A 61 -8.85 10.24 9.62
C GLN A 61 -8.17 10.29 10.99
N ALA A 62 -8.61 9.45 11.94
CA ALA A 62 -7.99 9.36 13.25
C ALA A 62 -6.52 8.90 13.18
N MET A 63 -6.18 7.98 12.28
CA MET A 63 -4.78 7.59 12.07
C MET A 63 -3.92 8.74 11.57
N LEU A 64 -4.41 9.51 10.59
CA LEU A 64 -3.70 10.65 10.02
C LEU A 64 -3.53 11.79 11.04
N ASP A 65 -4.57 12.09 11.82
CA ASP A 65 -4.54 13.12 12.86
C ASP A 65 -3.55 12.80 13.99
N ASN A 66 -3.27 11.52 14.21
CA ASN A 66 -2.33 11.04 15.23
C ASN A 66 -0.97 10.60 14.64
N ALA A 67 -0.75 10.77 13.34
CA ALA A 67 0.52 10.46 12.71
C ALA A 67 1.56 11.55 13.03
N GLN A 68 2.84 11.15 13.04
CA GLN A 68 3.92 12.13 13.06
C GLN A 68 3.89 12.93 11.75
N PRO A 69 3.82 14.27 11.81
CA PRO A 69 3.79 15.10 10.62
C PRO A 69 5.03 14.91 9.74
N VAL A 70 4.84 14.92 8.44
CA VAL A 70 5.91 14.98 7.45
C VAL A 70 5.51 15.94 6.34
N ALA A 71 6.44 16.82 5.95
CA ALA A 71 6.21 17.78 4.87
C ALA A 71 6.87 17.26 3.59
N LEU A 72 6.07 16.58 2.75
CA LEU A 72 6.48 16.08 1.45
C LEU A 72 5.54 16.61 0.35
N ASP A 73 6.06 16.69 -0.87
CA ASP A 73 5.23 16.96 -2.04
C ASP A 73 4.17 15.86 -2.20
N CYS A 74 2.91 16.21 -1.96
CA CYS A 74 1.80 15.27 -2.07
C CYS A 74 1.42 14.92 -3.52
N ASN A 75 1.99 15.62 -4.53
CA ASN A 75 1.87 15.19 -5.93
C ASN A 75 2.81 14.01 -6.20
N ALA A 76 2.51 12.92 -5.56
CA ALA A 76 3.25 11.67 -5.55
C ALA A 76 2.29 10.48 -5.58
N VAL A 77 2.81 9.28 -5.78
CA VAL A 77 2.08 8.02 -5.71
C VAL A 77 2.58 7.16 -4.55
N ASP A 78 1.67 6.53 -3.81
CA ASP A 78 1.99 5.39 -2.95
C ASP A 78 1.75 4.08 -3.71
N ILE A 79 2.64 3.11 -3.52
CA ILE A 79 2.53 1.77 -4.07
C ILE A 79 2.52 0.82 -2.89
N VAL A 80 1.38 0.23 -2.61
CA VAL A 80 1.21 -0.53 -1.36
C VAL A 80 0.19 -1.66 -1.53
N GLY A 81 0.37 -2.74 -0.78
CA GLY A 81 -0.61 -3.81 -0.63
C GLY A 81 -1.12 -3.89 0.81
N THR A 82 -2.29 -4.49 0.99
CA THR A 82 -2.85 -4.78 2.32
C THR A 82 -2.09 -5.86 3.05
N GLY A 83 -1.38 -6.71 2.30
CA GLY A 83 -0.85 -7.96 2.81
C GLY A 83 -1.96 -8.99 3.08
N GLY A 84 -1.56 -10.14 3.62
CA GLY A 84 -2.51 -11.15 4.09
C GLY A 84 -3.03 -12.11 3.02
N ASP A 85 -2.52 -12.08 1.82
CA ASP A 85 -2.76 -13.02 0.71
C ASP A 85 -2.19 -14.42 0.97
N ARG A 86 -1.21 -14.55 1.88
CA ARG A 86 -0.49 -15.78 2.24
C ARG A 86 0.35 -16.40 1.12
N ALA A 87 0.56 -15.69 0.04
CA ALA A 87 1.35 -16.20 -1.08
C ALA A 87 2.86 -16.17 -0.82
N ASN A 88 3.30 -15.37 0.18
CA ASN A 88 4.71 -15.18 0.52
C ASN A 88 5.56 -14.79 -0.70
N THR A 89 5.07 -13.93 -1.54
CA THR A 89 5.78 -13.44 -2.73
C THR A 89 7.00 -12.60 -2.35
N VAL A 90 7.90 -12.41 -3.30
CA VAL A 90 8.94 -11.37 -3.23
C VAL A 90 8.29 -9.98 -3.02
N ASN A 91 9.03 -9.00 -2.57
CA ASN A 91 8.48 -7.66 -2.29
C ASN A 91 8.17 -6.87 -3.58
N ILE A 92 7.11 -7.29 -4.30
CA ILE A 92 6.72 -6.78 -5.61
C ILE A 92 6.52 -5.27 -5.56
N SER A 93 5.68 -4.77 -4.64
CA SER A 93 5.39 -3.33 -4.51
C SER A 93 6.62 -2.50 -4.17
N THR A 94 7.60 -3.06 -3.44
CA THR A 94 8.88 -2.39 -3.14
C THR A 94 9.73 -2.24 -4.40
N MET A 95 9.86 -3.30 -5.18
CA MET A 95 10.58 -3.29 -6.46
C MET A 95 9.89 -2.39 -7.49
N ALA A 96 8.56 -2.45 -7.57
CA ALA A 96 7.76 -1.57 -8.43
C ALA A 96 7.95 -0.09 -8.09
N ALA A 97 8.05 0.25 -6.80
CA ALA A 97 8.34 1.60 -6.33
C ALA A 97 9.71 2.12 -6.84
N ILE A 98 10.74 1.28 -6.76
CA ILE A 98 12.09 1.61 -7.25
C ILE A 98 12.08 1.84 -8.77
N VAL A 99 11.41 0.98 -9.52
CA VAL A 99 11.32 1.08 -10.99
C VAL A 99 10.49 2.30 -11.40
N ALA A 100 9.33 2.54 -10.78
CA ALA A 100 8.48 3.70 -11.08
C ALA A 100 9.20 5.02 -10.79
N ALA A 101 9.95 5.10 -9.67
CA ALA A 101 10.74 6.28 -9.34
C ALA A 101 11.86 6.53 -10.37
N ALA A 102 12.55 5.48 -10.80
CA ALA A 102 13.60 5.57 -11.84
C ALA A 102 13.03 5.95 -13.21
N ALA A 103 11.77 5.60 -13.47
CA ALA A 103 11.03 6.02 -14.68
C ALA A 103 10.49 7.46 -14.59
N GLY A 104 10.63 8.14 -13.43
CA GLY A 104 10.30 9.56 -13.25
C GLY A 104 9.05 9.86 -12.42
N ALA A 105 8.30 8.85 -11.94
CA ALA A 105 7.19 9.07 -11.03
C ALA A 105 7.72 9.45 -9.64
N LYS A 106 7.12 10.44 -8.98
CA LYS A 106 7.41 10.70 -7.58
C LYS A 106 6.68 9.67 -6.70
N VAL A 107 7.43 8.90 -5.94
CA VAL A 107 6.93 7.82 -5.08
C VAL A 107 7.15 8.16 -3.61
N VAL A 108 6.07 8.21 -2.84
CA VAL A 108 6.13 8.30 -1.37
C VAL A 108 5.52 7.04 -0.80
N LYS A 109 6.36 6.02 -0.66
CA LYS A 109 5.93 4.69 -0.21
C LYS A 109 5.77 4.65 1.31
N HIS A 110 4.59 4.25 1.77
CA HIS A 110 4.33 3.92 3.16
C HIS A 110 4.39 2.41 3.38
N GLY A 111 5.03 1.96 4.44
CA GLY A 111 5.15 0.52 4.67
C GLY A 111 5.70 0.16 6.06
N SER A 112 5.59 -1.13 6.39
CA SER A 112 6.02 -1.66 7.68
C SER A 112 6.90 -2.90 7.54
N ARG A 113 7.31 -3.46 8.68
CA ARG A 113 7.90 -4.80 8.76
C ARG A 113 6.83 -5.86 8.49
N ALA A 114 7.27 -7.07 8.19
CA ALA A 114 6.37 -8.20 7.99
C ALA A 114 5.47 -8.43 9.20
N ALA A 115 4.17 -8.63 8.94
CA ALA A 115 3.21 -9.05 9.96
C ALA A 115 2.91 -10.56 9.89
N SER A 116 2.87 -11.13 8.69
CA SER A 116 2.55 -12.54 8.43
C SER A 116 3.48 -13.21 7.41
N SER A 117 4.17 -12.44 6.57
CA SER A 117 5.18 -12.93 5.62
C SER A 117 6.56 -13.05 6.26
N GLN A 118 7.55 -13.58 5.52
CA GLN A 118 8.93 -13.68 6.00
C GLN A 118 9.71 -12.37 5.91
N SER A 119 9.30 -11.44 5.03
CA SER A 119 9.94 -10.14 4.83
C SER A 119 8.92 -9.10 4.39
N GLY A 120 8.83 -7.99 5.12
CA GLY A 120 8.06 -6.82 4.74
C GLY A 120 8.90 -5.81 3.94
N THR A 121 8.26 -4.73 3.50
CA THR A 121 8.96 -3.64 2.79
C THR A 121 10.14 -3.10 3.60
N ALA A 122 9.93 -2.79 4.89
CA ALA A 122 10.98 -2.22 5.75
C ALA A 122 12.17 -3.19 5.93
N ASP A 123 11.89 -4.49 6.08
CA ASP A 123 12.92 -5.51 6.27
C ASP A 123 13.80 -5.64 5.02
N THR A 124 13.19 -5.67 3.84
CA THR A 124 13.92 -5.75 2.56
C THR A 124 14.71 -4.47 2.28
N LEU A 125 14.16 -3.28 2.54
CA LEU A 125 14.86 -2.01 2.35
C LEU A 125 16.08 -1.89 3.28
N GLU A 126 15.96 -2.31 4.53
CA GLU A 126 17.06 -2.35 5.49
C GLU A 126 18.17 -3.32 5.05
N ALA A 127 17.82 -4.52 4.54
CA ALA A 127 18.75 -5.47 3.95
C ALA A 127 19.42 -4.96 2.65
N LEU A 128 18.79 -4.04 1.93
CA LEU A 128 19.38 -3.33 0.79
C LEU A 128 20.37 -2.25 1.23
N GLY A 129 20.30 -1.78 2.49
CA GLY A 129 21.11 -0.71 3.03
C GLY A 129 20.42 0.65 3.07
N VAL A 130 19.12 0.74 2.80
CA VAL A 130 18.34 1.97 2.95
C VAL A 130 18.11 2.25 4.44
N ASN A 131 18.43 3.44 4.91
CA ASN A 131 18.12 3.85 6.27
C ASN A 131 16.64 4.20 6.42
N ILE A 132 15.86 3.23 6.88
CA ILE A 132 14.40 3.35 7.07
C ILE A 132 13.99 4.24 8.25
N SER A 133 14.94 4.60 9.12
CA SER A 133 14.73 5.43 10.30
C SER A 133 15.27 6.84 10.12
N MET A 134 15.41 7.28 8.87
CA MET A 134 15.90 8.62 8.56
C MET A 134 15.00 9.71 9.15
N ASP A 135 15.62 10.83 9.53
CA ASP A 135 14.92 12.02 10.04
C ASP A 135 13.83 12.48 9.03
N PRO A 136 12.57 12.61 9.46
CA PRO A 136 11.50 13.13 8.61
C PRO A 136 11.79 14.44 7.90
N ALA A 137 12.58 15.34 8.52
CA ALA A 137 12.96 16.61 7.93
C ALA A 137 13.87 16.48 6.68
N LYS A 138 14.55 15.36 6.53
CA LYS A 138 15.45 15.08 5.38
C LYS A 138 14.73 14.40 4.21
N GLN A 139 13.53 13.85 4.43
CA GLN A 139 12.80 13.05 3.45
C GLN A 139 12.54 13.80 2.14
N GLN A 140 12.20 15.10 2.19
CA GLN A 140 11.95 15.90 1.00
C GLN A 140 13.21 16.02 0.11
N GLY A 141 14.37 16.25 0.71
CA GLY A 141 15.64 16.33 -0.03
C GLY A 141 16.03 15.03 -0.72
N VAL A 142 15.66 13.88 -0.14
CA VAL A 142 15.84 12.57 -0.77
C VAL A 142 14.84 12.39 -1.92
N LEU A 143 13.56 12.69 -1.69
CA LEU A 143 12.52 12.62 -2.73
C LEU A 143 12.85 13.48 -3.95
N ASP A 144 13.37 14.70 -3.75
CA ASP A 144 13.74 15.60 -4.85
C ASP A 144 14.89 15.08 -5.73
N ARG A 145 15.78 14.25 -5.16
CA ARG A 145 16.96 13.73 -5.85
C ARG A 145 16.78 12.33 -6.43
N THR A 146 15.88 11.53 -5.85
CA THR A 146 15.70 10.13 -6.23
C THR A 146 14.28 9.79 -6.67
N ASN A 147 13.35 10.74 -6.62
CA ASN A 147 11.92 10.52 -6.83
C ASN A 147 11.31 9.44 -5.91
N ILE A 148 11.99 9.01 -4.83
CA ILE A 148 11.46 8.02 -3.90
C ILE A 148 11.76 8.40 -2.47
N ALA A 149 10.76 8.29 -1.61
CA ALA A 149 10.89 8.36 -0.16
C ALA A 149 10.16 7.18 0.48
N PHE A 150 10.67 6.69 1.60
CA PHE A 150 10.04 5.63 2.38
C PHE A 150 9.65 6.13 3.76
N LEU A 151 8.36 6.01 4.08
CA LEU A 151 7.81 6.35 5.38
C LEU A 151 7.57 5.08 6.18
N PHE A 152 8.42 4.82 7.15
CA PHE A 152 8.34 3.62 7.99
C PHE A 152 7.17 3.74 8.98
N ALA A 153 6.15 2.92 8.83
CA ALA A 153 4.91 3.02 9.59
C ALA A 153 5.10 3.05 11.12
N ALA A 154 6.07 2.30 11.66
CA ALA A 154 6.34 2.30 13.10
C ALA A 154 6.89 3.64 13.62
N LEU A 155 7.56 4.41 12.77
CA LEU A 155 8.05 5.76 13.11
C LEU A 155 6.91 6.77 13.08
N TYR A 156 6.09 6.73 12.03
CA TYR A 156 5.04 7.74 11.81
C TYR A 156 3.74 7.47 12.58
N HIS A 157 3.44 6.22 12.89
CA HIS A 157 2.24 5.80 13.63
C HIS A 157 2.60 5.13 14.96
N SER A 158 3.45 5.74 15.75
CA SER A 158 3.93 5.19 17.02
C SER A 158 2.80 4.87 18.02
N ALA A 159 1.66 5.54 17.92
CA ALA A 159 0.46 5.29 18.73
C ALA A 159 -0.19 3.90 18.48
N LEU A 160 0.11 3.24 17.36
CA LEU A 160 -0.37 1.88 17.08
C LEU A 160 0.12 0.84 18.07
N LYS A 161 1.16 1.14 18.88
CA LYS A 161 1.58 0.29 20.00
C LYS A 161 0.44 0.02 20.99
N ASN A 162 -0.50 0.97 21.14
CA ASN A 162 -1.64 0.86 22.06
C ASN A 162 -2.68 -0.19 21.64
N VAL A 163 -2.68 -0.60 20.37
CA VAL A 163 -3.60 -1.65 19.86
C VAL A 163 -2.87 -2.95 19.55
N ALA A 164 -1.56 -2.96 19.48
CA ALA A 164 -0.76 -4.11 19.05
C ALA A 164 -0.96 -5.34 19.94
N GLY A 165 -1.04 -5.17 21.27
CA GLY A 165 -1.27 -6.25 22.24
C GLY A 165 -2.61 -6.94 22.03
N VAL A 166 -3.68 -6.17 21.87
CA VAL A 166 -5.04 -6.68 21.63
C VAL A 166 -5.10 -7.43 20.29
N ARG A 167 -4.56 -6.85 19.21
CA ARG A 167 -4.52 -7.52 17.89
C ARG A 167 -3.79 -8.86 17.94
N LYS A 168 -2.66 -8.91 18.67
CA LYS A 168 -1.89 -10.16 18.84
C LYS A 168 -2.70 -11.23 19.59
N GLN A 169 -3.47 -10.84 20.62
CA GLN A 169 -4.32 -11.75 21.39
C GLN A 169 -5.52 -12.24 20.58
N LEU A 170 -6.16 -11.35 19.80
CA LEU A 170 -7.28 -11.72 18.92
C LEU A 170 -6.85 -12.72 17.83
N ALA A 171 -5.66 -12.58 17.28
CA ALA A 171 -5.07 -13.45 16.26
C ALA A 171 -5.95 -13.66 15.00
N ILE A 172 -6.81 -12.68 14.69
CA ILE A 172 -7.66 -12.66 13.49
C ILE A 172 -7.34 -11.43 12.64
N LYS A 173 -7.75 -11.43 11.36
CA LYS A 173 -7.77 -10.21 10.54
C LYS A 173 -8.80 -9.24 11.13
N THR A 174 -8.41 -8.00 11.30
CA THR A 174 -9.26 -6.90 11.78
C THR A 174 -9.22 -5.74 10.81
N THR A 175 -10.05 -4.73 10.98
CA THR A 175 -10.07 -3.49 10.19
C THR A 175 -8.69 -2.85 10.06
N PHE A 176 -7.82 -2.98 11.06
CA PHE A 176 -6.43 -2.46 10.98
C PHE A 176 -5.58 -3.06 9.87
N ASN A 177 -5.96 -4.21 9.31
CA ASN A 177 -5.25 -4.79 8.17
C ASN A 177 -5.45 -3.96 6.88
N PHE A 178 -6.51 -3.16 6.83
CA PHE A 178 -6.88 -2.34 5.67
C PHE A 178 -6.56 -0.85 5.86
N LEU A 179 -6.35 -0.39 7.11
CA LEU A 179 -6.12 1.03 7.39
C LEU A 179 -4.72 1.50 6.98
N GLY A 180 -3.69 0.64 7.13
CA GLY A 180 -2.30 0.99 6.84
C GLY A 180 -2.09 1.60 5.45
N PRO A 181 -2.57 0.96 4.38
CA PRO A 181 -2.47 1.49 3.01
C PRO A 181 -3.17 2.83 2.80
N LEU A 182 -4.23 3.13 3.56
CA LEU A 182 -5.01 4.36 3.45
C LEU A 182 -4.46 5.50 4.32
N ALA A 183 -3.51 5.20 5.22
CA ALA A 183 -3.03 6.13 6.24
C ALA A 183 -1.58 6.58 6.02
N ASN A 184 -1.15 6.73 4.75
CA ASN A 184 0.16 7.31 4.45
C ASN A 184 0.22 8.75 4.99
N PRO A 185 1.15 9.09 5.91
CA PRO A 185 1.20 10.39 6.56
C PRO A 185 1.50 11.56 5.61
N ALA A 186 2.13 11.30 4.45
CA ALA A 186 2.33 12.32 3.42
C ALA A 186 1.09 12.59 2.58
N GLN A 187 0.05 11.76 2.69
CA GLN A 187 -1.21 11.87 1.96
C GLN A 187 -1.03 12.09 0.45
N PRO A 188 -0.30 11.19 -0.25
CA PRO A 188 -0.08 11.33 -1.67
C PRO A 188 -1.42 11.32 -2.42
N ARG A 189 -1.52 12.14 -3.49
CA ARG A 189 -2.74 12.29 -4.29
C ARG A 189 -3.02 11.07 -5.17
N ALA A 190 -2.01 10.25 -5.41
CA ALA A 190 -2.15 9.05 -6.23
C ALA A 190 -1.81 7.80 -5.45
N ILE A 191 -2.44 6.67 -5.82
CA ILE A 191 -2.20 5.39 -5.18
C ILE A 191 -2.33 4.23 -6.17
N ALA A 192 -1.43 3.25 -6.07
CA ALA A 192 -1.56 1.93 -6.65
C ALA A 192 -1.68 0.94 -5.49
N LEU A 193 -2.88 0.47 -5.23
CA LEU A 193 -3.25 -0.27 -4.02
C LEU A 193 -3.69 -1.69 -4.33
N GLY A 194 -2.91 -2.67 -3.90
CA GLY A 194 -3.31 -4.06 -3.91
C GLY A 194 -4.13 -4.44 -2.68
N VAL A 195 -5.18 -5.23 -2.88
CA VAL A 195 -6.10 -5.65 -1.80
C VAL A 195 -6.39 -7.14 -1.92
N ALA A 196 -5.96 -7.93 -0.91
CA ALA A 196 -6.18 -9.38 -0.92
C ALA A 196 -7.64 -9.79 -0.64
N ASP A 197 -8.43 -8.93 -0.02
CA ASP A 197 -9.82 -9.18 0.39
C ASP A 197 -10.77 -8.60 -0.67
N ASP A 198 -11.65 -9.45 -1.22
CA ASP A 198 -12.53 -9.11 -2.34
C ASP A 198 -13.68 -8.18 -1.94
N GLU A 199 -14.14 -8.22 -0.70
CA GLU A 199 -15.17 -7.31 -0.17
C GLU A 199 -14.58 -5.93 0.13
N MET A 200 -13.31 -5.89 0.59
CA MET A 200 -12.65 -4.64 0.95
C MET A 200 -12.13 -3.85 -0.25
N ALA A 201 -11.77 -4.49 -1.36
CA ALA A 201 -11.20 -3.79 -2.51
C ALA A 201 -12.14 -2.69 -3.07
N PRO A 202 -13.42 -2.96 -3.39
CA PRO A 202 -14.35 -1.92 -3.85
C PRO A 202 -14.65 -0.88 -2.77
N LEU A 203 -14.66 -1.25 -1.49
CA LEU A 203 -14.86 -0.32 -0.39
C LEU A 203 -13.69 0.67 -0.28
N MET A 204 -12.45 0.18 -0.31
CA MET A 204 -11.26 1.02 -0.25
C MET A 204 -11.17 1.95 -1.46
N ALA A 205 -11.59 1.51 -2.65
CA ALA A 205 -11.66 2.35 -3.84
C ALA A 205 -12.63 3.53 -3.64
N ARG A 206 -13.82 3.29 -3.05
CA ARG A 206 -14.78 4.37 -2.73
C ARG A 206 -14.26 5.34 -1.68
N VAL A 207 -13.60 4.83 -0.63
CA VAL A 207 -12.95 5.69 0.38
C VAL A 207 -11.91 6.61 -0.27
N LEU A 208 -11.08 6.08 -1.17
CA LEU A 208 -10.07 6.86 -1.90
C LEU A 208 -10.71 7.91 -2.82
N ALA A 209 -11.78 7.55 -3.53
CA ALA A 209 -12.54 8.47 -4.38
C ALA A 209 -13.12 9.62 -3.55
N GLY A 210 -13.76 9.31 -2.40
CA GLY A 210 -14.31 10.30 -1.47
C GLY A 210 -13.26 11.25 -0.87
N ARG A 211 -11.99 10.81 -0.81
CA ARG A 211 -10.85 11.64 -0.36
C ARG A 211 -10.22 12.47 -1.50
N GLY A 212 -10.74 12.37 -2.71
CA GLY A 212 -10.19 13.05 -3.87
C GLY A 212 -8.85 12.47 -4.37
N CYS A 213 -8.51 11.23 -3.99
CA CYS A 213 -7.38 10.50 -4.53
C CYS A 213 -7.66 10.03 -5.95
N ARG A 214 -6.58 9.75 -6.70
CA ARG A 214 -6.64 9.10 -8.02
C ARG A 214 -5.78 7.84 -8.02
N GLY A 215 -6.04 6.92 -8.93
CA GLY A 215 -5.19 5.75 -9.12
C GLY A 215 -5.94 4.45 -9.34
N LEU A 216 -5.36 3.37 -8.91
CA LEU A 216 -5.85 2.02 -9.12
C LEU A 216 -5.91 1.26 -7.79
N VAL A 217 -7.04 0.62 -7.54
CA VAL A 217 -7.16 -0.46 -6.54
C VAL A 217 -7.27 -1.76 -7.32
N PHE A 218 -6.57 -2.80 -6.92
CA PHE A 218 -6.57 -4.05 -7.67
C PHE A 218 -6.44 -5.27 -6.78
N ARG A 219 -6.86 -6.43 -7.33
CA ARG A 219 -6.78 -7.74 -6.72
C ARG A 219 -6.60 -8.80 -7.80
N GLY A 220 -5.59 -9.64 -7.68
CA GLY A 220 -5.44 -10.81 -8.55
C GLY A 220 -6.57 -11.83 -8.36
N TYR A 221 -7.02 -12.50 -9.43
CA TYR A 221 -7.97 -13.62 -9.32
C TYR A 221 -7.37 -14.81 -8.55
N ASP A 222 -6.05 -14.87 -8.47
CA ASP A 222 -5.31 -15.81 -7.61
C ASP A 222 -5.28 -15.40 -6.12
N GLY A 223 -5.83 -14.24 -5.79
CA GLY A 223 -5.93 -13.70 -4.43
C GLY A 223 -4.76 -12.81 -4.01
N LEU A 224 -3.79 -12.53 -4.90
CA LEU A 224 -2.71 -11.62 -4.61
C LEU A 224 -3.21 -10.19 -4.41
N ASP A 225 -2.60 -9.46 -3.49
CA ASP A 225 -2.73 -8.01 -3.33
C ASP A 225 -1.75 -7.25 -4.24
N GLU A 226 -1.67 -7.69 -5.50
CA GLU A 226 -0.87 -7.10 -6.57
C GLU A 226 -1.60 -7.30 -7.91
N LEU A 227 -1.28 -6.51 -8.93
CA LEU A 227 -1.56 -6.95 -10.30
C LEU A 227 -0.69 -8.18 -10.59
N THR A 228 -1.33 -9.29 -10.91
CA THR A 228 -0.63 -10.57 -11.05
C THR A 228 -0.34 -10.94 -12.50
N THR A 229 0.69 -11.77 -12.71
CA THR A 229 0.99 -12.42 -13.98
C THR A 229 0.57 -13.89 -14.00
N THR A 230 -0.06 -14.39 -12.93
CA THR A 230 -0.55 -15.78 -12.87
C THR A 230 -1.99 -15.92 -13.34
N SER A 231 -2.76 -14.84 -13.33
CA SER A 231 -4.17 -14.78 -13.74
C SER A 231 -4.55 -13.33 -14.12
N PRO A 232 -5.75 -13.04 -14.61
CA PRO A 232 -6.30 -11.69 -14.64
C PRO A 232 -6.44 -11.09 -13.23
N SER A 233 -6.62 -9.77 -13.18
CA SER A 233 -6.87 -9.03 -11.95
C SER A 233 -8.13 -8.17 -12.06
N ASP A 234 -8.90 -8.08 -10.97
CA ASP A 234 -9.89 -7.04 -10.81
C ASP A 234 -9.20 -5.69 -10.64
N VAL A 235 -9.76 -4.65 -11.23
CA VAL A 235 -9.24 -3.28 -11.15
C VAL A 235 -10.38 -2.30 -10.92
N TRP A 236 -10.26 -1.49 -9.89
CA TRP A 236 -11.12 -0.33 -9.61
C TRP A 236 -10.30 0.93 -9.86
N ALA A 237 -10.52 1.55 -11.01
CA ALA A 237 -9.89 2.83 -11.35
C ALA A 237 -10.58 3.97 -10.60
N VAL A 238 -9.80 4.83 -9.96
CA VAL A 238 -10.26 5.97 -9.15
C VAL A 238 -9.82 7.26 -9.82
N SER A 239 -10.76 8.09 -10.22
CA SER A 239 -10.48 9.39 -10.84
C SER A 239 -11.66 10.35 -10.60
N GLU A 240 -11.38 11.61 -10.27
CA GLU A 240 -12.38 12.67 -10.10
C GLU A 240 -13.56 12.32 -9.16
N GLY A 241 -13.27 11.65 -8.05
CA GLY A 241 -14.29 11.23 -7.09
C GLY A 241 -15.18 10.06 -7.56
N ARG A 242 -14.83 9.41 -8.65
CA ARG A 242 -15.55 8.27 -9.23
C ARG A 242 -14.72 7.00 -9.19
N VAL A 243 -15.42 5.86 -9.15
CA VAL A 243 -14.81 4.52 -9.22
C VAL A 243 -15.34 3.84 -10.47
N TRP A 244 -14.47 3.30 -11.27
CA TRP A 244 -14.78 2.49 -12.43
C TRP A 244 -14.18 1.10 -12.28
N TYR A 245 -15.02 0.07 -12.34
CA TYR A 245 -14.59 -1.32 -12.28
C TYR A 245 -14.30 -1.88 -13.67
N THR A 246 -13.17 -2.59 -13.78
CA THR A 246 -12.78 -3.34 -14.97
C THR A 246 -11.90 -4.53 -14.57
N SER A 247 -11.40 -5.28 -15.53
CA SER A 247 -10.40 -6.31 -15.32
C SER A 247 -9.19 -6.08 -16.23
N LEU A 248 -8.02 -6.56 -15.79
CA LEU A 248 -6.78 -6.50 -16.55
C LEU A 248 -6.22 -7.91 -16.74
N ASP A 249 -6.06 -8.32 -18.00
CA ASP A 249 -5.42 -9.59 -18.34
C ASP A 249 -3.96 -9.33 -18.74
N PRO A 250 -2.96 -9.85 -18.00
CA PRO A 250 -1.55 -9.68 -18.32
C PRO A 250 -1.18 -10.27 -19.68
N LEU A 251 -1.88 -11.29 -20.16
CA LEU A 251 -1.66 -11.86 -21.50
C LEU A 251 -1.96 -10.85 -22.60
N ALA A 252 -3.01 -10.03 -22.43
CA ALA A 252 -3.34 -8.97 -23.37
C ALA A 252 -2.24 -7.90 -23.46
N LEU A 253 -1.40 -7.77 -22.42
CA LEU A 253 -0.23 -6.87 -22.39
C LEU A 253 1.04 -7.51 -22.97
N GLY A 254 0.98 -8.78 -23.40
CA GLY A 254 2.13 -9.53 -23.90
C GLY A 254 3.06 -10.07 -22.80
N LEU A 255 2.59 -10.13 -21.55
CA LEU A 255 3.33 -10.73 -20.44
C LEU A 255 3.08 -12.25 -20.42
N ALA A 256 4.13 -13.02 -20.21
CA ALA A 256 4.00 -14.48 -20.10
C ALA A 256 3.36 -14.87 -18.77
N PRO A 257 2.51 -15.91 -18.73
CA PRO A 257 1.92 -16.39 -17.49
C PRO A 257 3.02 -16.95 -16.56
N ALA A 258 3.00 -16.50 -15.31
CA ALA A 258 3.93 -17.00 -14.31
C ALA A 258 3.35 -18.21 -13.56
N ALA A 259 4.20 -19.15 -13.18
CA ALA A 259 3.82 -20.15 -12.20
C ALA A 259 3.91 -19.51 -10.78
N PRO A 260 2.93 -19.73 -9.87
CA PRO A 260 2.93 -19.10 -8.56
C PRO A 260 4.21 -19.28 -7.76
N HIS A 261 4.83 -20.46 -7.82
CA HIS A 261 6.09 -20.76 -7.13
C HIS A 261 7.29 -19.93 -7.62
N ALA A 262 7.23 -19.37 -8.84
CA ALA A 262 8.29 -18.54 -9.40
C ALA A 262 8.31 -17.10 -8.79
N LEU A 263 7.26 -16.73 -8.06
CA LEU A 263 7.10 -15.44 -7.40
C LEU A 263 7.35 -15.53 -5.88
N VAL A 264 7.61 -16.72 -5.35
CA VAL A 264 7.81 -16.92 -3.91
C VAL A 264 9.12 -16.27 -3.46
N GLY A 265 9.02 -15.46 -2.40
CA GLY A 265 10.14 -14.82 -1.72
C GLY A 265 10.66 -15.60 -0.53
N GLY A 266 11.43 -14.92 0.30
CA GLY A 266 12.06 -15.50 1.46
C GLY A 266 12.33 -14.47 2.56
N PRO A 267 13.32 -14.74 3.43
CA PRO A 267 13.82 -13.77 4.40
C PRO A 267 14.37 -12.48 3.75
N PRO A 268 14.66 -11.42 4.54
CA PRO A 268 15.06 -10.12 4.01
C PRO A 268 16.26 -10.14 3.05
N GLU A 269 17.33 -10.85 3.38
CA GLU A 269 18.56 -10.89 2.58
C GLU A 269 18.35 -11.57 1.20
N PRO A 270 17.74 -12.76 1.09
CA PRO A 270 17.31 -13.32 -0.19
C PRO A 270 16.43 -12.38 -1.01
N ASN A 271 15.46 -11.71 -0.40
CA ASN A 271 14.59 -10.76 -1.10
C ASN A 271 15.38 -9.53 -1.57
N ALA A 272 16.30 -9.02 -0.80
CA ALA A 272 17.21 -7.95 -1.21
C ALA A 272 18.09 -8.37 -2.40
N ALA A 273 18.52 -9.64 -2.45
CA ALA A 273 19.25 -10.16 -3.61
C ALA A 273 18.38 -10.17 -4.87
N VAL A 274 17.09 -10.55 -4.76
CA VAL A 274 16.13 -10.49 -5.88
C VAL A 274 15.94 -9.05 -6.38
N VAL A 275 15.89 -8.05 -5.49
CA VAL A 275 15.84 -6.63 -5.90
C VAL A 275 17.07 -6.25 -6.71
N ARG A 276 18.28 -6.65 -6.25
CA ARG A 276 19.54 -6.37 -7.00
C ARG A 276 19.53 -7.05 -8.38
N GLU A 277 19.12 -8.31 -8.45
CA GLU A 277 18.99 -9.04 -9.72
C GLU A 277 18.02 -8.34 -10.68
N LEU A 278 16.89 -7.84 -10.18
CA LEU A 278 15.91 -7.10 -10.97
C LEU A 278 16.51 -5.82 -11.56
N VAL A 279 17.16 -4.98 -10.73
CA VAL A 279 17.72 -3.72 -11.21
C VAL A 279 18.98 -3.92 -12.08
N ASP A 280 19.61 -5.09 -12.02
CA ASP A 280 20.65 -5.55 -12.94
C ASP A 280 20.06 -6.10 -14.29
N GLY A 281 18.73 -6.07 -14.44
CA GLY A 281 18.07 -6.45 -15.69
C GLY A 281 17.75 -7.93 -15.85
N LYS A 282 17.87 -8.77 -14.80
CA LYS A 282 17.60 -10.19 -14.88
C LYS A 282 16.19 -10.46 -15.41
N PRO A 283 16.01 -11.18 -16.54
CA PRO A 283 14.69 -11.51 -17.06
C PRO A 283 14.00 -12.58 -16.22
N GLY A 284 12.67 -12.68 -16.33
CA GLY A 284 11.87 -13.74 -15.72
C GLY A 284 10.60 -13.25 -15.04
N PRO A 285 9.84 -14.15 -14.42
CA PRO A 285 8.51 -13.87 -13.88
C PRO A 285 8.48 -12.75 -12.84
N VAL A 286 9.53 -12.64 -11.99
CA VAL A 286 9.64 -11.57 -11.01
C VAL A 286 9.77 -10.21 -11.71
N ARG A 287 10.58 -10.11 -12.76
CA ARG A 287 10.69 -8.89 -13.54
C ARG A 287 9.35 -8.51 -14.16
N ASP A 288 8.66 -9.45 -14.77
CA ASP A 288 7.41 -9.18 -15.47
C ASP A 288 6.32 -8.65 -14.54
N ILE A 289 6.12 -9.27 -13.38
CA ILE A 289 5.12 -8.80 -12.40
C ILE A 289 5.51 -7.45 -11.79
N VAL A 290 6.79 -7.19 -11.57
CA VAL A 290 7.27 -5.90 -11.06
C VAL A 290 7.06 -4.79 -12.08
N LEU A 291 7.38 -5.02 -13.36
CA LEU A 291 7.15 -4.05 -14.42
C LEU A 291 5.66 -3.73 -14.58
N LEU A 292 4.78 -4.72 -14.45
CA LEU A 292 3.33 -4.54 -14.49
C LEU A 292 2.85 -3.62 -13.35
N ASN A 293 3.29 -3.88 -12.12
CA ASN A 293 2.90 -3.06 -10.97
C ASN A 293 3.57 -1.67 -10.98
N ALA A 294 4.78 -1.54 -11.51
CA ALA A 294 5.42 -0.24 -11.75
C ALA A 294 4.65 0.59 -12.79
N ALA A 295 4.21 -0.03 -13.89
CA ALA A 295 3.40 0.63 -14.90
C ALA A 295 2.05 1.12 -14.33
N ALA A 296 1.39 0.31 -13.50
CA ALA A 296 0.18 0.70 -12.80
C ALA A 296 0.39 1.90 -11.86
N ALA A 297 1.51 1.93 -11.16
CA ALA A 297 1.87 3.05 -10.28
C ALA A 297 2.17 4.33 -11.06
N MET A 298 2.85 4.23 -12.19
CA MET A 298 3.11 5.36 -13.08
C MET A 298 1.80 5.91 -13.67
N LEU A 299 0.89 5.03 -14.09
CA LEU A 299 -0.45 5.42 -14.53
C LEU A 299 -1.23 6.12 -13.41
N ALA A 300 -1.21 5.59 -12.20
CA ALA A 300 -1.84 6.22 -11.03
C ALA A 300 -1.26 7.62 -10.77
N TYR A 301 0.07 7.78 -10.88
CA TYR A 301 0.77 9.05 -10.71
C TYR A 301 0.35 10.10 -11.76
N GLU A 302 0.30 9.73 -13.02
CA GLU A 302 -0.09 10.64 -14.10
C GLU A 302 -1.59 10.96 -14.09
N GLY A 303 -2.41 9.97 -13.77
CA GLY A 303 -3.86 10.05 -13.71
C GLY A 303 -4.52 9.08 -14.69
N VAL A 304 -5.61 8.47 -14.24
CA VAL A 304 -6.38 7.49 -15.00
C VAL A 304 -7.47 8.19 -15.81
N ASP A 305 -7.49 7.95 -17.11
CA ASP A 305 -8.63 8.32 -17.96
C ASP A 305 -9.69 7.21 -17.95
N LEU A 306 -10.85 7.50 -17.36
CA LEU A 306 -11.95 6.54 -17.27
C LEU A 306 -12.66 6.26 -18.61
N ALA A 307 -12.34 7.01 -19.66
CA ALA A 307 -12.91 6.81 -20.99
C ALA A 307 -12.05 5.90 -21.90
N THR A 308 -10.78 5.66 -21.50
CA THR A 308 -9.84 4.86 -22.26
C THR A 308 -9.65 3.47 -21.59
N ASP A 309 -9.45 2.43 -22.38
CA ASP A 309 -9.19 1.07 -21.87
C ASP A 309 -7.98 1.06 -20.92
N ILE A 310 -8.13 0.42 -19.77
CA ILE A 310 -7.11 0.40 -18.73
C ILE A 310 -5.85 -0.37 -19.17
N GLY A 311 -6.01 -1.42 -19.97
CA GLY A 311 -4.90 -2.20 -20.52
C GLY A 311 -4.06 -1.37 -21.50
N GLU A 312 -4.67 -0.53 -22.31
CA GLU A 312 -3.95 0.39 -23.21
C GLU A 312 -3.14 1.41 -22.41
N GLN A 313 -3.74 1.99 -21.36
CA GLN A 313 -3.05 2.94 -20.48
C GLN A 313 -1.87 2.28 -19.74
N VAL A 314 -2.06 1.11 -19.15
CA VAL A 314 -0.97 0.37 -18.49
C VAL A 314 0.14 0.00 -19.48
N ARG A 315 -0.20 -0.43 -20.71
CA ARG A 315 0.77 -0.78 -21.74
C ARG A 315 1.68 0.39 -22.07
N SER A 316 1.17 1.62 -22.16
CA SER A 316 1.96 2.81 -22.45
C SER A 316 3.06 3.06 -21.42
N HIS A 317 2.85 2.67 -20.15
CA HIS A 317 3.81 2.81 -19.06
C HIS A 317 4.75 1.61 -18.92
N LEU A 318 4.35 0.44 -19.45
CA LEU A 318 5.14 -0.80 -19.34
C LEU A 318 6.49 -0.68 -20.07
N ASP A 319 6.52 0.01 -21.20
CA ASP A 319 7.76 0.24 -21.96
C ASP A 319 8.70 1.20 -21.21
N ALA A 320 8.17 2.24 -20.57
CA ALA A 320 8.97 3.13 -19.74
C ALA A 320 9.53 2.42 -18.49
N ALA A 321 8.76 1.53 -17.89
CA ALA A 321 9.23 0.70 -16.78
C ALA A 321 10.35 -0.27 -17.22
N ARG A 322 10.24 -0.88 -18.40
CA ARG A 322 11.30 -1.71 -19.01
C ARG A 322 12.58 -0.90 -19.25
N GLU A 323 12.43 0.26 -19.87
CA GLU A 323 13.57 1.15 -20.15
C GLU A 323 14.28 1.59 -18.87
N ALA A 324 13.56 1.86 -17.77
CA ALA A 324 14.16 2.24 -16.50
C ALA A 324 15.07 1.13 -15.94
N VAL A 325 14.72 -0.14 -16.17
CA VAL A 325 15.54 -1.29 -15.76
C VAL A 325 16.68 -1.52 -16.77
N ASP A 326 16.38 -1.60 -18.07
CA ASP A 326 17.33 -2.01 -19.11
C ASP A 326 18.43 -0.97 -19.37
N SER A 327 18.15 0.31 -19.13
CA SER A 327 19.15 1.39 -19.21
C SER A 327 20.03 1.50 -17.95
N GLY A 328 19.74 0.74 -16.89
CA GLY A 328 20.44 0.84 -15.60
C GLY A 328 20.00 2.01 -14.71
N LYS A 329 18.99 2.80 -15.12
CA LYS A 329 18.46 3.90 -14.29
C LYS A 329 17.92 3.42 -12.95
N ALA A 330 17.21 2.28 -12.92
CA ALA A 330 16.68 1.72 -11.69
C ALA A 330 17.79 1.36 -10.70
N LYS A 331 18.90 0.80 -11.17
CA LYS A 331 20.08 0.50 -10.36
C LYS A 331 20.72 1.76 -9.82
N ALA A 332 21.02 2.72 -10.69
CA ALA A 332 21.66 3.97 -10.28
C ALA A 332 20.82 4.75 -9.26
N ASN A 333 19.48 4.76 -9.45
CA ASN A 333 18.54 5.41 -8.54
C ASN A 333 18.52 4.72 -7.16
N LEU A 334 18.51 3.39 -7.11
CA LEU A 334 18.58 2.64 -5.86
C LEU A 334 19.89 2.91 -5.11
N GLU A 335 21.04 2.89 -5.79
CA GLU A 335 22.35 3.19 -5.21
C GLU A 335 22.38 4.61 -4.62
N GLN A 336 21.88 5.60 -5.36
CA GLN A 336 21.76 6.97 -4.90
C GLN A 336 20.82 7.10 -3.69
N TRP A 337 19.70 6.40 -3.69
CA TRP A 337 18.76 6.39 -2.58
C TRP A 337 19.39 5.82 -1.31
N ILE A 338 20.11 4.69 -1.42
CA ILE A 338 20.86 4.10 -0.30
C ILE A 338 21.88 5.12 0.25
N GLU A 339 22.67 5.75 -0.62
CA GLU A 339 23.66 6.74 -0.21
C GLU A 339 23.01 7.91 0.55
N LEU A 340 21.98 8.52 -0.02
CA LEU A 340 21.34 9.70 0.54
C LEU A 340 20.63 9.45 1.87
N THR A 341 20.04 8.27 2.05
CA THR A 341 19.39 7.94 3.32
C THR A 341 20.37 7.72 4.46
N ASN A 342 21.66 7.48 4.18
CA ASN A 342 22.71 7.27 5.16
C ASN A 342 23.58 8.54 5.42
N GLN A 343 23.30 9.66 4.75
CA GLN A 343 23.91 10.98 5.00
C GLN A 343 23.11 11.75 6.06
#